data_d36e5109dc691c26efb73bb58132c76d
#
_entry.id   d36e5109dc691c26efb73bb58132c76d
#
_cell.length_a   1.000
_cell.length_b   1.000
_cell.length_c   1.000
_cell.angle_alpha   90.00
_cell.angle_beta   90.00
_cell.angle_gamma   90.00
#
_symmetry.space_group_name_H-M   'P 1'
#
loop_
_entity.id
_entity.type
_entity.pdbx_description
1 polymer ?
#
loop_
_entity_poly.entity_id
_entity_poly.type
_entity_poly.pdbx_seq_one_letter_code
_entity_poly.pdbx_strand_id
1 'polypeptide(L)'
;VIDQVIRVSGKGEWVAKTKLDVRGRVYPYPWIQLDWDHAIYTNKVILYDRVDEQSHCAAGTLFFSDGSSVTVNLIPNDGAPRVVDFDTRKTEWIRFQMTDGEGQDLGLSEIEVYPAPESYPDYISWMNPYVETAKGRYFFFVTGSLPFGMISSAPLTRNINQGGGGYNYNSTKVLGFPQIHNWMISGLSLMPVKDEVDVCRGDKVWRSSFSHDDEIVQPGYHRLFLDTYKIWVEQTVTDRVGLYRFMYTQDGLAKVLSLIHI
;
A
#
# COMPACT_ATOMS: atom_id res chain seq x y z
N VAL A 1 3.93 -12.80 9.76
CA VAL A 1 4.75 -12.03 8.82
C VAL A 1 4.19 -12.04 7.41
N ILE A 2 3.43 -13.04 7.01
CA ILE A 2 2.80 -13.13 5.68
C ILE A 2 1.28 -13.26 5.86
N ASP A 3 0.71 -12.49 6.74
CA ASP A 3 -0.72 -12.53 7.04
C ASP A 3 -1.48 -11.31 6.52
N GLN A 4 -0.79 -10.44 5.79
CA GLN A 4 -1.30 -9.19 5.25
C GLN A 4 -1.83 -8.22 6.32
N VAL A 5 -1.26 -8.29 7.51
CA VAL A 5 -1.62 -7.43 8.64
C VAL A 5 -0.39 -6.68 9.11
N ILE A 6 -0.38 -5.38 8.90
CA ILE A 6 0.63 -4.48 9.45
C ILE A 6 0.22 -4.17 10.89
N ARG A 7 0.95 -4.72 11.85
CA ARG A 7 0.62 -4.61 13.27
C ARG A 7 1.58 -3.69 14.00
N VAL A 8 1.05 -2.95 14.94
CA VAL A 8 1.81 -2.06 15.82
C VAL A 8 2.11 -2.71 17.19
N SER A 9 1.63 -3.92 17.43
CA SER A 9 1.60 -4.51 18.77
C SER A 9 2.54 -5.68 19.03
N GLY A 10 3.50 -5.94 18.14
CA GLY A 10 4.49 -7.02 18.33
C GLY A 10 3.94 -8.44 18.16
N LYS A 11 2.69 -8.63 17.72
CA LYS A 11 2.12 -9.94 17.42
C LYS A 11 1.99 -10.13 15.91
N GLY A 12 2.58 -11.19 15.36
CA GLY A 12 2.58 -11.49 13.94
C GLY A 12 3.71 -10.83 13.16
N GLU A 13 4.59 -10.11 13.82
CA GLU A 13 5.81 -9.54 13.26
C GLU A 13 6.95 -10.55 13.31
N TRP A 14 7.84 -10.48 12.35
CA TRP A 14 9.13 -11.15 12.46
C TRP A 14 10.13 -10.22 13.15
N VAL A 15 10.68 -10.65 14.26
CA VAL A 15 11.66 -9.90 15.05
C VAL A 15 12.87 -10.78 15.36
N ALA A 16 14.04 -10.28 15.03
CA ALA A 16 15.29 -10.92 15.37
C ALA A 16 15.98 -10.15 16.49
N LYS A 17 16.26 -10.83 17.59
CA LYS A 17 17.11 -10.27 18.65
C LYS A 17 18.54 -10.14 18.13
N THR A 18 18.95 -8.93 17.87
CA THR A 18 20.29 -8.62 17.40
C THR A 18 21.22 -8.31 18.56
N LYS A 19 22.52 -8.48 18.33
CA LYS A 19 23.55 -8.06 19.29
C LYS A 19 24.26 -6.83 18.74
N LEU A 20 24.60 -5.92 19.62
CA LEU A 20 25.46 -4.80 19.24
C LEU A 20 26.93 -5.21 19.40
N ASP A 21 27.76 -4.82 18.45
CA ASP A 21 29.21 -4.94 18.56
C ASP A 21 29.76 -3.92 19.57
N VAL A 22 31.07 -3.96 19.82
CA VAL A 22 31.74 -3.03 20.74
C VAL A 22 31.67 -1.57 20.33
N ARG A 23 31.20 -1.28 19.11
CA ARG A 23 30.97 0.07 18.56
C ARG A 23 29.50 0.45 18.53
N GLY A 24 28.63 -0.39 19.11
CA GLY A 24 27.18 -0.16 19.11
C GLY A 24 26.49 -0.46 17.77
N ARG A 25 27.14 -1.18 16.84
CA ARG A 25 26.54 -1.56 15.55
C ARG A 25 25.92 -2.94 15.63
N VAL A 26 24.79 -3.14 14.93
CA VAL A 26 24.14 -4.45 14.81
C VAL A 26 25.04 -5.41 14.04
N TYR A 27 25.27 -6.61 14.64
CA TYR A 27 26.03 -7.66 13.96
C TYR A 27 25.76 -9.05 14.58
N PRO A 28 25.56 -10.09 13.77
CA PRO A 28 25.27 -10.03 12.33
C PRO A 28 23.87 -9.45 12.09
N TYR A 29 23.68 -8.79 10.97
CA TYR A 29 22.36 -8.37 10.58
C TYR A 29 21.44 -9.58 10.34
N PRO A 30 20.19 -9.50 10.78
CA PRO A 30 19.25 -10.60 10.63
C PRO A 30 18.78 -10.76 9.19
N TRP A 31 18.23 -11.93 8.90
CA TRP A 31 17.62 -12.24 7.62
C TRP A 31 16.36 -13.10 7.81
N ILE A 32 15.44 -13.01 6.87
CA ILE A 32 14.28 -13.87 6.74
C ILE A 32 14.26 -14.49 5.36
N GLN A 33 13.88 -15.75 5.26
CA GLN A 33 13.75 -16.48 3.98
C GLN A 33 12.34 -17.05 3.86
N LEU A 34 11.79 -16.91 2.68
CA LEU A 34 10.55 -17.53 2.25
C LEU A 34 10.91 -18.62 1.24
N ASP A 35 10.45 -19.83 1.47
CA ASP A 35 10.67 -20.99 0.62
C ASP A 35 9.33 -21.46 0.05
N TRP A 36 9.31 -21.90 -1.19
CA TRP A 36 8.16 -22.49 -1.87
C TRP A 36 8.43 -23.91 -2.31
N ASP A 37 7.41 -24.76 -2.23
CA ASP A 37 7.50 -26.16 -2.69
C ASP A 37 7.79 -26.28 -4.19
N HIS A 38 7.47 -25.24 -4.96
CA HIS A 38 7.74 -25.15 -6.39
C HIS A 38 8.28 -23.78 -6.72
N ALA A 39 9.14 -23.70 -7.74
CA ALA A 39 9.64 -22.44 -8.23
C ALA A 39 8.48 -21.52 -8.68
N ILE A 40 8.49 -20.30 -8.23
CA ILE A 40 7.54 -19.26 -8.61
C ILE A 40 8.21 -18.24 -9.54
N TYR A 41 7.40 -17.55 -10.33
CA TYR A 41 7.82 -16.34 -11.04
C TYR A 41 7.37 -15.14 -10.27
N THR A 42 8.29 -14.18 -10.03
CA THR A 42 8.01 -12.95 -9.31
C THR A 42 8.78 -11.78 -9.90
N ASN A 43 8.22 -10.59 -9.80
CA ASN A 43 8.85 -9.34 -10.23
C ASN A 43 8.64 -8.20 -9.23
N LYS A 44 8.02 -8.50 -8.09
CA LYS A 44 7.73 -7.49 -7.07
C LYS A 44 7.74 -8.09 -5.67
N VAL A 45 8.40 -7.41 -4.76
CA VAL A 45 8.34 -7.67 -3.32
C VAL A 45 7.98 -6.35 -2.62
N ILE A 46 7.12 -6.43 -1.63
CA ILE A 46 6.81 -5.27 -0.77
C ILE A 46 7.21 -5.60 0.66
N LEU A 47 7.98 -4.71 1.26
CA LEU A 47 8.48 -4.83 2.62
C LEU A 47 7.85 -3.75 3.49
N TYR A 48 7.46 -4.14 4.69
CA TYR A 48 6.96 -3.22 5.71
C TYR A 48 7.83 -3.35 6.95
N ASP A 49 8.41 -2.26 7.38
CA ASP A 49 9.12 -2.21 8.64
C ASP A 49 8.16 -2.35 9.82
N ARG A 50 8.70 -2.66 10.96
CA ARG A 50 7.99 -2.54 12.23
C ARG A 50 7.81 -1.06 12.55
N VAL A 51 6.61 -0.69 12.96
CA VAL A 51 6.37 0.69 13.45
C VAL A 51 6.85 0.76 14.90
N ASP A 52 8.14 0.99 15.09
CA ASP A 52 8.80 1.04 16.39
C ASP A 52 9.75 2.26 16.43
N GLU A 53 9.62 3.11 17.46
CA GLU A 53 10.43 4.32 17.59
C GLU A 53 11.90 4.05 17.94
N GLN A 54 12.20 2.85 18.46
CA GLN A 54 13.52 2.51 18.99
C GLN A 54 14.31 1.53 18.13
N SER A 55 13.62 0.81 17.23
CA SER A 55 14.24 -0.24 16.42
C SER A 55 13.59 -0.32 15.05
N HIS A 56 14.35 -0.05 13.99
CA HIS A 56 13.83 -0.14 12.63
C HIS A 56 14.87 -0.65 11.65
N CYS A 57 14.39 -1.29 10.58
CA CYS A 57 15.18 -1.74 9.45
C CYS A 57 15.22 -0.65 8.37
N ALA A 58 16.38 -0.07 8.11
CA ALA A 58 16.51 1.01 7.13
C ALA A 58 16.82 0.50 5.72
N ALA A 59 17.54 -0.60 5.58
CA ALA A 59 17.94 -1.13 4.27
C ALA A 59 18.23 -2.64 4.31
N GLY A 60 18.27 -3.26 3.14
CA GLY A 60 18.61 -4.67 2.99
C GLY A 60 18.90 -5.09 1.55
N THR A 61 19.04 -6.39 1.36
CA THR A 61 19.23 -7.01 0.04
C THR A 61 18.31 -8.22 -0.07
N LEU A 62 17.56 -8.29 -1.14
CA LEU A 62 16.82 -9.49 -1.55
C LEU A 62 17.78 -10.38 -2.34
N PHE A 63 17.90 -11.65 -1.93
CA PHE A 63 18.61 -12.71 -2.64
C PHE A 63 17.60 -13.71 -3.15
N PHE A 64 17.87 -14.26 -4.32
CA PHE A 64 17.01 -15.22 -5.01
C PHE A 64 17.75 -16.56 -5.22
N SER A 65 16.98 -17.63 -5.40
CA SER A 65 17.57 -18.98 -5.61
C SER A 65 18.39 -19.12 -6.90
N ASP A 66 18.21 -18.20 -7.87
CA ASP A 66 19.01 -18.12 -9.10
C ASP A 66 20.38 -17.46 -8.90
N GLY A 67 20.72 -17.08 -7.67
CA GLY A 67 21.94 -16.39 -7.30
C GLY A 67 21.95 -14.89 -7.53
N SER A 68 20.89 -14.34 -8.05
CA SER A 68 20.73 -12.90 -8.26
C SER A 68 20.32 -12.17 -6.97
N SER A 69 20.46 -10.85 -6.97
CA SER A 69 20.08 -10.01 -5.83
C SER A 69 19.55 -8.65 -6.25
N VAL A 70 18.80 -8.01 -5.35
CA VAL A 70 18.29 -6.64 -5.50
C VAL A 70 18.51 -5.88 -4.20
N THR A 71 19.17 -4.72 -4.28
CA THR A 71 19.36 -3.84 -3.13
C THR A 71 18.09 -3.07 -2.81
N VAL A 72 17.76 -3.01 -1.54
CA VAL A 72 16.60 -2.28 -1.00
C VAL A 72 17.09 -1.19 -0.07
N ASN A 73 16.77 0.06 -0.38
CA ASN A 73 17.13 1.22 0.42
C ASN A 73 15.88 1.95 0.90
N LEU A 74 16.00 2.69 1.99
CA LEU A 74 14.98 3.60 2.51
C LEU A 74 13.65 2.88 2.79
N ILE A 75 13.68 1.87 3.67
CA ILE A 75 12.45 1.25 4.18
C ILE A 75 11.84 2.22 5.20
N PRO A 76 10.60 2.70 4.98
CA PRO A 76 9.96 3.63 5.90
C PRO A 76 9.59 2.97 7.23
N ASN A 77 9.69 3.71 8.34
CA ASN A 77 9.32 3.24 9.68
C ASN A 77 7.98 3.83 10.18
N ASP A 78 7.05 4.12 9.29
CA ASP A 78 5.76 4.73 9.60
C ASP A 78 4.56 3.87 9.14
N GLY A 79 4.83 2.61 8.80
CA GLY A 79 3.84 1.68 8.26
C GLY A 79 3.68 1.76 6.73
N ALA A 80 4.39 2.69 6.07
CA ALA A 80 4.42 2.76 4.62
C ALA A 80 5.19 1.57 4.00
N PRO A 81 4.82 1.08 2.80
CA PRO A 81 5.54 0.02 2.13
C PRO A 81 6.86 0.50 1.54
N ARG A 82 7.81 -0.39 1.49
CA ARG A 82 8.87 -0.31 0.50
C ARG A 82 8.56 -1.25 -0.65
N VAL A 83 8.10 -0.71 -1.76
CA VAL A 83 7.89 -1.47 -3.00
C VAL A 83 9.23 -1.66 -3.70
N VAL A 84 9.52 -2.89 -4.08
CA VAL A 84 10.72 -3.28 -4.80
C VAL A 84 10.29 -3.99 -6.07
N ASP A 85 10.36 -3.29 -7.19
CA ASP A 85 10.12 -3.86 -8.52
C ASP A 85 11.45 -4.28 -9.15
N PHE A 86 11.44 -5.40 -9.87
CA PHE A 86 12.61 -5.96 -10.57
C PHE A 86 12.18 -6.81 -11.77
N ASP A 87 13.12 -7.15 -12.65
CA ASP A 87 12.84 -8.04 -13.78
C ASP A 87 12.33 -9.39 -13.29
N THR A 88 11.35 -9.96 -13.99
CA THR A 88 10.75 -11.26 -13.65
C THR A 88 11.83 -12.32 -13.44
N ARG A 89 11.78 -12.98 -12.30
CA ARG A 89 12.70 -14.03 -11.90
C ARG A 89 11.95 -15.29 -11.55
N LYS A 90 12.53 -16.44 -11.90
CA LYS A 90 12.11 -17.75 -11.42
C LYS A 90 12.90 -18.08 -10.16
N THR A 91 12.24 -18.31 -9.05
CA THR A 91 12.90 -18.56 -7.77
C THR A 91 12.15 -19.57 -6.92
N GLU A 92 12.90 -20.39 -6.17
CA GLU A 92 12.37 -21.35 -5.20
C GLU A 92 12.37 -20.76 -3.80
N TRP A 93 13.18 -19.73 -3.56
CA TRP A 93 13.20 -18.99 -2.30
C TRP A 93 13.63 -17.55 -2.51
N ILE A 94 13.19 -16.70 -1.63
CA ILE A 94 13.65 -15.30 -1.50
C ILE A 94 14.13 -15.09 -0.08
N ARG A 95 15.32 -14.53 0.07
CA ARG A 95 15.88 -14.13 1.36
C ARG A 95 16.04 -12.61 1.39
N PHE A 96 15.44 -11.98 2.37
CA PHE A 96 15.73 -10.59 2.70
C PHE A 96 16.78 -10.56 3.80
N GLN A 97 17.95 -10.03 3.49
CA GLN A 97 19.05 -9.80 4.44
C GLN A 97 19.12 -8.32 4.75
N MET A 98 18.93 -7.94 6.00
CA MET A 98 19.12 -6.56 6.44
C MET A 98 20.60 -6.17 6.31
N THR A 99 20.85 -4.93 5.93
CA THR A 99 22.21 -4.36 5.78
C THR A 99 22.39 -3.07 6.54
N ASP A 100 21.27 -2.43 6.97
CA ASP A 100 21.28 -1.22 7.77
C ASP A 100 20.02 -1.17 8.64
N GLY A 101 20.14 -0.56 9.82
CA GLY A 101 19.03 -0.40 10.76
C GLY A 101 19.51 0.08 12.13
N GLU A 102 18.58 0.55 12.93
CA GLU A 102 18.80 1.06 14.28
C GLU A 102 18.09 0.19 15.33
N GLY A 103 18.65 0.14 16.54
CA GLY A 103 18.07 -0.62 17.65
C GLY A 103 18.49 -2.09 17.70
N GLN A 104 17.90 -2.84 18.63
CA GLN A 104 18.29 -4.23 18.93
C GLN A 104 17.28 -5.28 18.44
N ASP A 105 16.04 -4.89 18.21
CA ASP A 105 14.96 -5.78 17.84
C ASP A 105 14.54 -5.50 16.38
N LEU A 106 15.48 -5.68 15.44
CA LEU A 106 15.23 -5.47 14.03
C LEU A 106 14.28 -6.54 13.46
N GLY A 107 13.38 -6.14 12.58
CA GLY A 107 12.39 -7.04 12.03
C GLY A 107 11.58 -6.41 10.90
N LEU A 108 10.54 -7.13 10.50
CA LEU A 108 9.54 -6.66 9.53
C LEU A 108 8.14 -6.96 10.09
N SER A 109 7.21 -6.05 9.87
CA SER A 109 5.79 -6.31 10.11
C SER A 109 5.22 -7.24 9.07
N GLU A 110 5.63 -7.07 7.79
CA GLU A 110 5.11 -7.85 6.68
C GLU A 110 6.15 -7.93 5.54
N ILE A 111 6.08 -9.01 4.79
CA ILE A 111 6.75 -9.19 3.50
C ILE A 111 5.75 -9.81 2.52
N GLU A 112 5.47 -9.12 1.43
CA GLU A 112 4.56 -9.59 0.39
C GLU A 112 5.37 -9.91 -0.87
N VAL A 113 5.10 -11.07 -1.47
CA VAL A 113 5.71 -11.49 -2.74
C VAL A 113 4.61 -11.63 -3.79
N TYR A 114 4.73 -10.90 -4.88
CA TYR A 114 3.74 -10.89 -5.94
C TYR A 114 4.15 -11.79 -7.09
N PRO A 115 3.27 -12.69 -7.55
CA PRO A 115 3.55 -13.57 -8.66
C PRO A 115 3.65 -12.77 -9.97
N ALA A 116 4.57 -13.19 -10.83
CA ALA A 116 4.67 -12.70 -12.20
C ALA A 116 4.35 -13.84 -13.19
N PRO A 117 3.83 -13.55 -14.38
CA PRO A 117 3.57 -14.58 -15.39
C PRO A 117 4.88 -15.17 -15.96
N GLU A 118 4.85 -16.45 -16.26
CA GLU A 118 6.03 -17.25 -16.66
C GLU A 118 6.74 -16.80 -17.93
N SER A 119 6.09 -16.14 -18.87
CA SER A 119 6.74 -15.79 -20.14
C SER A 119 5.95 -14.83 -21.05
N TYR A 120 4.91 -14.21 -20.57
CA TYR A 120 4.22 -13.20 -21.36
C TYR A 120 4.72 -11.83 -20.97
N PRO A 121 4.94 -10.92 -21.94
CA PRO A 121 5.02 -9.50 -21.62
C PRO A 121 3.81 -9.20 -20.76
N ASP A 122 4.04 -8.68 -19.57
CA ASP A 122 2.93 -8.21 -18.74
C ASP A 122 2.31 -6.98 -19.42
N TYR A 123 1.39 -7.24 -20.35
CA TYR A 123 0.70 -6.17 -21.07
C TYR A 123 -0.05 -5.22 -20.14
N ILE A 124 -0.36 -5.68 -18.93
CA ILE A 124 -0.98 -4.85 -17.89
C ILE A 124 0.00 -3.81 -17.39
N SER A 125 1.29 -4.13 -17.29
CA SER A 125 2.34 -3.17 -16.91
C SER A 125 2.54 -2.05 -17.94
N TRP A 126 2.12 -2.27 -19.20
CA TRP A 126 2.15 -1.23 -20.24
C TRP A 126 0.98 -0.26 -20.13
N MET A 127 -0.04 -0.58 -19.37
CA MET A 127 -1.16 0.31 -19.13
C MET A 127 -0.75 1.37 -18.10
N ASN A 128 -0.84 2.62 -18.50
CA ASN A 128 -0.74 3.71 -17.54
C ASN A 128 -2.14 4.07 -17.04
N PRO A 129 -2.52 3.64 -15.82
CA PRO A 129 -3.86 3.91 -15.27
C PRO A 129 -4.09 5.39 -14.98
N TYR A 130 -3.07 6.22 -14.98
CA TYR A 130 -3.17 7.65 -14.73
C TYR A 130 -3.43 8.51 -15.98
N VAL A 131 -3.53 7.90 -17.17
CA VAL A 131 -3.81 8.65 -18.41
C VAL A 131 -5.04 9.54 -18.22
N GLU A 132 -4.92 10.82 -18.60
CA GLU A 132 -5.92 11.89 -18.52
C GLU A 132 -6.35 12.31 -17.09
N THR A 133 -5.86 11.66 -16.04
CA THR A 133 -6.26 11.99 -14.67
C THR A 133 -5.75 13.34 -14.19
N ALA A 134 -4.67 13.86 -14.76
CA ALA A 134 -4.10 15.17 -14.39
C ALA A 134 -4.92 16.36 -14.91
N LYS A 135 -5.54 16.24 -16.07
CA LYS A 135 -6.33 17.31 -16.70
C LYS A 135 -7.83 17.25 -16.40
N GLY A 136 -8.27 16.16 -15.84
CA GLY A 136 -9.57 15.95 -15.19
C GLY A 136 -10.77 16.47 -15.96
N ARG A 137 -11.27 15.70 -16.93
CA ARG A 137 -12.68 15.75 -17.29
C ARG A 137 -13.45 14.75 -16.44
N TYR A 138 -14.76 14.84 -16.41
CA TYR A 138 -15.70 14.06 -15.60
C TYR A 138 -15.65 12.54 -15.82
N PHE A 139 -14.97 12.07 -16.85
CA PHE A 139 -15.01 10.68 -17.29
C PHE A 139 -13.74 9.89 -17.01
N PHE A 140 -12.65 10.57 -16.67
CA PHE A 140 -11.37 9.92 -16.46
C PHE A 140 -11.11 9.78 -14.96
N PHE A 141 -10.93 8.57 -14.52
CA PHE A 141 -10.62 8.26 -13.13
C PHE A 141 -9.77 7.00 -13.05
N VAL A 142 -8.86 7.05 -12.13
CA VAL A 142 -8.11 5.88 -11.71
C VAL A 142 -9.04 4.99 -10.91
N THR A 143 -9.13 3.73 -11.27
CA THR A 143 -10.11 2.85 -10.65
C THR A 143 -9.59 1.45 -10.43
N GLY A 144 -10.01 0.86 -9.31
CA GLY A 144 -9.93 -0.57 -9.09
C GLY A 144 -11.05 -1.37 -9.77
N SER A 145 -11.73 -0.79 -10.77
CA SER A 145 -12.88 -1.40 -11.44
C SER A 145 -12.49 -2.47 -12.43
N LEU A 146 -13.43 -3.40 -12.66
CA LEU A 146 -13.34 -4.35 -13.76
C LEU A 146 -13.88 -3.72 -15.05
N PRO A 147 -13.39 -4.14 -16.23
CA PRO A 147 -14.03 -3.79 -17.50
C PRO A 147 -15.49 -4.20 -17.49
N PHE A 148 -16.37 -3.27 -17.82
CA PHE A 148 -17.83 -3.49 -17.89
C PHE A 148 -18.52 -3.83 -16.55
N GLY A 149 -17.85 -3.70 -15.42
CA GLY A 149 -18.46 -3.82 -14.11
C GLY A 149 -19.42 -2.67 -13.78
N MET A 150 -20.38 -2.92 -12.89
CA MET A 150 -21.31 -1.89 -12.41
C MET A 150 -20.71 -1.01 -11.32
N ILE A 151 -19.67 -1.49 -10.65
CA ILE A 151 -18.97 -0.75 -9.59
C ILE A 151 -17.75 -0.05 -10.17
N SER A 152 -17.67 1.26 -9.95
CA SER A 152 -16.56 2.11 -10.35
C SER A 152 -15.92 2.69 -9.09
N SER A 153 -15.06 1.89 -8.46
CA SER A 153 -14.40 2.29 -7.22
C SER A 153 -13.14 3.09 -7.52
N ALA A 154 -13.04 4.29 -6.96
CA ALA A 154 -11.87 5.15 -7.05
C ALA A 154 -11.79 6.08 -5.83
N PRO A 155 -10.58 6.54 -5.43
CA PRO A 155 -10.47 7.61 -4.45
C PRO A 155 -11.10 8.90 -4.96
N LEU A 156 -11.89 9.56 -4.14
CA LEU A 156 -12.39 10.90 -4.42
C LEU A 156 -11.36 11.91 -3.94
N THR A 157 -10.64 12.52 -4.87
CA THR A 157 -9.63 13.54 -4.58
C THR A 157 -10.10 14.95 -4.93
N ARG A 158 -11.26 15.07 -5.59
CA ARG A 158 -11.81 16.30 -6.09
C ARG A 158 -13.30 16.41 -5.74
N ASN A 159 -13.71 17.50 -5.17
CA ASN A 159 -15.12 17.71 -4.86
C ASN A 159 -15.89 18.27 -6.08
N ILE A 160 -17.21 18.19 -6.02
CA ILE A 160 -18.13 18.61 -7.09
C ILE A 160 -17.93 20.08 -7.49
N ASN A 161 -17.57 20.95 -6.54
CA ASN A 161 -17.37 22.38 -6.79
C ASN A 161 -16.13 22.69 -7.63
N GLN A 162 -15.30 21.71 -7.88
CA GLN A 162 -14.08 21.82 -8.69
C GLN A 162 -14.24 21.30 -10.13
N GLY A 163 -15.48 21.17 -10.60
CA GLY A 163 -15.79 20.80 -11.98
C GLY A 163 -15.82 19.29 -12.25
N GLY A 164 -16.39 18.54 -11.32
CA GLY A 164 -16.61 17.10 -11.39
C GLY A 164 -15.93 16.36 -10.25
N GLY A 165 -16.56 15.29 -9.76
CA GLY A 165 -15.99 14.38 -8.78
C GLY A 165 -15.02 13.39 -9.41
N GLY A 166 -14.19 12.80 -8.62
CA GLY A 166 -13.31 11.71 -9.01
C GLY A 166 -11.87 11.92 -8.62
N TYR A 167 -11.02 11.11 -9.21
CA TYR A 167 -9.59 11.16 -9.00
C TYR A 167 -8.94 12.24 -9.88
N ASN A 168 -8.06 13.03 -9.30
CA ASN A 168 -7.18 13.94 -10.02
C ASN A 168 -5.73 13.75 -9.54
N TYR A 169 -4.84 13.43 -10.47
CA TYR A 169 -3.42 13.15 -10.18
C TYR A 169 -2.71 14.32 -9.47
N ASN A 170 -3.05 15.56 -9.77
CA ASN A 170 -2.43 16.73 -9.12
C ASN A 170 -3.00 17.01 -7.72
N SER A 171 -3.94 16.22 -7.23
CA SER A 171 -4.48 16.38 -5.88
C SER A 171 -3.60 15.67 -4.87
N THR A 172 -3.49 16.29 -3.69
CA THR A 172 -2.73 15.75 -2.55
C THR A 172 -3.64 15.37 -1.38
N LYS A 173 -4.96 15.30 -1.61
CA LYS A 173 -5.96 15.02 -0.58
C LYS A 173 -7.01 14.04 -1.09
N VAL A 174 -7.40 13.10 -0.23
CA VAL A 174 -8.51 12.16 -0.42
C VAL A 174 -9.66 12.58 0.48
N LEU A 175 -10.87 12.59 -0.08
CA LEU A 175 -12.11 12.94 0.62
C LEU A 175 -12.93 11.70 0.98
N GLY A 176 -12.69 10.57 0.32
CA GLY A 176 -13.41 9.32 0.54
C GLY A 176 -13.26 8.35 -0.63
N PHE A 177 -13.93 7.22 -0.52
CA PHE A 177 -13.89 6.11 -1.46
C PHE A 177 -15.32 5.74 -1.91
N PRO A 178 -15.88 6.48 -2.88
CA PRO A 178 -17.20 6.18 -3.44
C PRO A 178 -17.14 4.99 -4.40
N GLN A 179 -18.31 4.45 -4.76
CA GLN A 179 -18.42 3.20 -5.51
C GLN A 179 -19.15 3.35 -6.85
N ILE A 180 -19.77 4.49 -7.11
CA ILE A 180 -20.57 4.72 -8.31
C ILE A 180 -20.01 5.93 -9.04
N HIS A 181 -19.70 5.74 -10.32
CA HIS A 181 -19.32 6.81 -11.20
C HIS A 181 -20.41 7.05 -12.24
N ASN A 182 -21.04 8.24 -12.18
CA ASN A 182 -21.98 8.73 -13.17
C ASN A 182 -21.80 10.26 -13.26
N TRP A 183 -21.13 10.77 -14.28
CA TRP A 183 -20.70 12.18 -14.39
C TRP A 183 -19.82 12.68 -13.24
N MET A 184 -20.00 12.16 -12.07
CA MET A 184 -19.20 12.32 -10.88
C MET A 184 -19.25 11.03 -10.08
N ILE A 185 -18.26 10.84 -9.23
CA ILE A 185 -18.27 9.74 -8.29
C ILE A 185 -19.32 10.06 -7.23
N SER A 186 -20.24 9.15 -7.03
CA SER A 186 -21.40 9.31 -6.16
C SER A 186 -21.71 8.03 -5.38
N GLY A 187 -22.86 8.02 -4.75
CA GLY A 187 -23.32 6.91 -3.93
C GLY A 187 -22.72 6.94 -2.54
N LEU A 188 -22.70 5.79 -1.90
CA LEU A 188 -22.10 5.63 -0.57
C LEU A 188 -20.59 5.79 -0.68
N SER A 189 -20.04 6.82 -0.06
CA SER A 189 -18.60 7.02 0.06
C SER A 189 -18.13 6.60 1.44
N LEU A 190 -17.10 5.79 1.51
CA LEU A 190 -16.47 5.38 2.77
C LEU A 190 -15.20 6.21 2.99
N MET A 191 -14.96 6.62 4.24
CA MET A 191 -13.70 7.25 4.63
C MET A 191 -13.24 6.68 5.96
N PRO A 192 -12.19 5.86 5.98
CA PRO A 192 -11.60 5.41 7.23
C PRO A 192 -10.88 6.58 7.90
N VAL A 193 -11.12 6.72 9.19
CA VAL A 193 -10.52 7.76 10.03
C VAL A 193 -10.08 7.16 11.35
N LYS A 194 -9.19 7.84 12.03
CA LYS A 194 -8.76 7.50 13.37
C LYS A 194 -9.27 8.54 14.35
N ASP A 195 -9.74 8.09 15.51
CA ASP A 195 -10.25 8.91 16.59
C ASP A 195 -11.52 9.74 16.25
N GLU A 196 -11.81 10.78 17.00
CA GLU A 196 -13.01 11.59 16.81
C GLU A 196 -12.84 12.63 15.70
N VAL A 197 -13.79 12.66 14.78
CA VAL A 197 -13.84 13.64 13.70
C VAL A 197 -15.21 14.31 13.69
N ASP A 198 -15.23 15.63 13.81
CA ASP A 198 -16.46 16.42 13.73
C ASP A 198 -16.89 16.65 12.28
N VAL A 199 -17.69 15.73 11.75
CA VAL A 199 -18.14 15.75 10.35
C VAL A 199 -19.01 16.96 10.01
N CYS A 200 -19.62 17.63 11.00
CA CYS A 200 -20.46 18.81 10.77
C CYS A 200 -19.66 20.03 10.28
N ARG A 201 -18.34 20.00 10.41
CA ARG A 201 -17.46 21.08 9.98
C ARG A 201 -17.03 21.00 8.51
N GLY A 202 -17.57 20.05 7.76
CA GLY A 202 -17.34 19.88 6.34
C GLY A 202 -16.09 19.04 6.01
N ASP A 203 -15.87 18.81 4.71
CA ASP A 203 -14.86 17.88 4.17
C ASP A 203 -13.42 18.20 4.60
N LYS A 204 -13.13 19.43 4.90
CA LYS A 204 -11.79 19.85 5.35
C LYS A 204 -11.31 19.16 6.62
N VAL A 205 -12.26 18.63 7.42
CA VAL A 205 -11.95 18.03 8.71
C VAL A 205 -11.60 16.56 8.60
N TRP A 206 -12.21 15.83 7.67
CA TRP A 206 -11.97 14.39 7.54
C TRP A 206 -11.06 13.97 6.38
N ARG A 207 -10.76 14.86 5.44
CA ARG A 207 -9.87 14.53 4.32
C ARG A 207 -8.46 14.21 4.79
N SER A 208 -7.81 13.26 4.14
CA SER A 208 -6.42 12.91 4.39
C SER A 208 -5.50 13.37 3.28
N SER A 209 -4.26 13.70 3.61
CA SER A 209 -3.18 13.76 2.63
C SER A 209 -2.78 12.36 2.18
N PHE A 210 -2.19 12.27 1.00
CA PHE A 210 -1.57 11.08 0.45
C PHE A 210 -0.43 11.46 -0.48
N SER A 211 0.46 10.51 -0.77
CA SER A 211 1.53 10.63 -1.76
C SER A 211 1.37 9.55 -2.83
N HIS A 212 1.75 9.85 -4.08
CA HIS A 212 1.83 8.85 -5.14
C HIS A 212 2.96 7.84 -4.94
N ASP A 213 3.94 8.16 -4.10
CA ASP A 213 4.99 7.20 -3.72
C ASP A 213 4.42 6.02 -2.92
N ASP A 214 3.29 6.27 -2.23
CA ASP A 214 2.54 5.29 -1.44
C ASP A 214 1.23 4.87 -2.12
N GLU A 215 1.17 4.93 -3.43
CA GLU A 215 0.00 4.58 -4.21
C GLU A 215 0.32 3.48 -5.23
N ILE A 216 -0.51 2.46 -5.28
CA ILE A 216 -0.45 1.39 -6.28
C ILE A 216 -1.76 1.35 -7.02
N VAL A 217 -1.71 1.48 -8.33
CA VAL A 217 -2.88 1.39 -9.20
C VAL A 217 -2.62 0.36 -10.28
N GLN A 218 -3.54 -0.58 -10.37
CA GLN A 218 -3.57 -1.62 -11.39
C GLN A 218 -5.02 -1.84 -11.85
N PRO A 219 -5.27 -2.36 -13.05
CA PRO A 219 -6.60 -2.76 -13.43
C PRO A 219 -7.24 -3.68 -12.38
N GLY A 220 -8.39 -3.27 -11.83
CA GLY A 220 -9.10 -4.02 -10.80
C GLY A 220 -8.57 -3.87 -9.38
N TYR A 221 -7.53 -3.09 -9.16
CA TYR A 221 -6.95 -2.90 -7.82
C TYR A 221 -6.40 -1.49 -7.63
N HIS A 222 -6.67 -0.91 -6.47
CA HIS A 222 -6.11 0.38 -6.06
C HIS A 222 -5.76 0.34 -4.58
N ARG A 223 -4.60 0.81 -4.24
CA ARG A 223 -4.10 0.95 -2.87
C ARG A 223 -3.48 2.31 -2.67
N LEU A 224 -3.71 2.93 -1.53
CA LEU A 224 -3.03 4.16 -1.14
C LEU A 224 -2.94 4.31 0.39
N PHE A 225 -2.02 5.14 0.83
CA PHE A 225 -1.82 5.45 2.24
C PHE A 225 -2.42 6.80 2.62
N LEU A 226 -3.22 6.81 3.66
CA LEU A 226 -3.81 8.02 4.24
C LEU A 226 -2.88 8.60 5.31
N ASP A 227 -2.04 9.55 4.94
CA ASP A 227 -1.02 10.12 5.82
C ASP A 227 -1.57 10.72 7.12
N THR A 228 -2.73 11.38 7.06
CA THR A 228 -3.32 12.03 8.22
C THR A 228 -3.72 11.03 9.29
N TYR A 229 -4.18 9.86 8.89
CA TYR A 229 -4.73 8.83 9.78
C TYR A 229 -3.83 7.62 9.94
N LYS A 230 -2.75 7.54 9.14
CA LYS A 230 -1.85 6.39 9.09
C LYS A 230 -2.61 5.08 8.81
N ILE A 231 -3.39 5.09 7.73
CA ILE A 231 -4.26 3.99 7.33
C ILE A 231 -3.97 3.62 5.88
N TRP A 232 -3.69 2.35 5.63
CA TRP A 232 -3.71 1.79 4.28
C TRP A 232 -5.15 1.53 3.86
N VAL A 233 -5.46 1.95 2.64
CA VAL A 233 -6.73 1.65 2.00
C VAL A 233 -6.47 0.86 0.74
N GLU A 234 -7.04 -0.31 0.65
CA GLU A 234 -7.10 -1.12 -0.56
C GLU A 234 -8.54 -1.23 -1.03
N GLN A 235 -8.70 -1.22 -2.34
CA GLN A 235 -9.99 -1.41 -2.97
C GLN A 235 -9.86 -2.29 -4.22
N THR A 236 -10.81 -3.18 -4.37
CA THR A 236 -11.03 -4.02 -5.55
C THR A 236 -12.51 -4.24 -5.75
N VAL A 237 -12.90 -4.75 -6.89
CA VAL A 237 -14.30 -4.93 -7.22
C VAL A 237 -14.55 -6.26 -7.93
N THR A 238 -15.76 -6.76 -7.80
CA THR A 238 -16.36 -7.68 -8.76
C THR A 238 -17.32 -6.90 -9.66
N ASP A 239 -18.07 -7.58 -10.51
CA ASP A 239 -19.05 -6.93 -11.40
C ASP A 239 -20.06 -6.04 -10.65
N ARG A 240 -20.38 -6.39 -9.41
CA ARG A 240 -21.45 -5.75 -8.64
C ARG A 240 -21.11 -5.46 -7.18
N VAL A 241 -19.92 -5.80 -6.71
CA VAL A 241 -19.54 -5.64 -5.31
C VAL A 241 -18.21 -4.92 -5.22
N GLY A 242 -18.14 -3.85 -4.44
CA GLY A 242 -16.90 -3.20 -4.04
C GLY A 242 -16.39 -3.82 -2.73
N LEU A 243 -15.11 -4.16 -2.70
CA LEU A 243 -14.41 -4.68 -1.53
C LEU A 243 -13.36 -3.68 -1.08
N TYR A 244 -13.32 -3.43 0.21
CA TYR A 244 -12.36 -2.52 0.83
C TYR A 244 -11.67 -3.20 2.00
N ARG A 245 -10.37 -2.94 2.12
CA ARG A 245 -9.58 -3.28 3.30
C ARG A 245 -8.96 -2.02 3.87
N PHE A 246 -9.20 -1.75 5.15
CA PHE A 246 -8.62 -0.64 5.90
C PHE A 246 -7.67 -1.20 6.95
N MET A 247 -6.38 -0.87 6.83
CA MET A 247 -5.35 -1.32 7.75
C MET A 247 -4.84 -0.13 8.55
N TYR A 248 -5.16 -0.12 9.84
CA TYR A 248 -4.74 0.92 10.78
C TYR A 248 -3.35 0.57 11.29
N THR A 249 -2.36 1.42 11.01
CA THR A 249 -0.95 1.16 11.38
C THR A 249 -0.58 1.69 12.76
N GLN A 250 -1.48 2.39 13.42
CA GLN A 250 -1.27 2.98 14.74
C GLN A 250 -2.45 2.71 15.66
N ASP A 251 -2.20 2.60 16.95
CA ASP A 251 -3.24 2.48 17.96
C ASP A 251 -4.17 3.71 17.98
N GLY A 252 -5.44 3.49 18.27
CA GLY A 252 -6.47 4.50 18.32
C GLY A 252 -7.86 3.93 18.06
N LEU A 253 -8.86 4.78 18.07
CA LEU A 253 -10.24 4.37 17.79
C LEU A 253 -10.46 4.31 16.28
N ALA A 254 -10.49 3.09 15.73
CA ALA A 254 -10.77 2.84 14.33
C ALA A 254 -12.24 3.15 13.99
N LYS A 255 -12.47 4.01 13.02
CA LYS A 255 -13.80 4.40 12.54
C LYS A 255 -13.85 4.43 11.02
N VAL A 256 -15.04 4.21 10.48
CA VAL A 256 -15.32 4.42 9.06
C VAL A 256 -16.51 5.38 8.96
N LEU A 257 -16.28 6.51 8.33
CA LEU A 257 -17.35 7.46 8.00
C LEU A 257 -18.08 6.96 6.76
N SER A 258 -19.41 6.93 6.84
CA SER A 258 -20.31 6.70 5.72
C SER A 258 -20.82 8.06 5.24
N LEU A 259 -20.34 8.49 4.09
CA LEU A 259 -20.62 9.79 3.52
C LEU A 259 -21.62 9.65 2.38
N ILE A 260 -22.76 10.29 2.51
CA ILE A 260 -23.78 10.32 1.46
C ILE A 260 -23.92 11.76 1.01
N HIS A 261 -23.74 12.03 -0.27
CA HIS A 261 -24.19 13.29 -0.84
C HIS A 261 -25.71 13.26 -0.99
N ILE A 262 -26.38 14.10 -0.23
CA ILE A 262 -27.79 14.41 -0.40
C ILE A 262 -27.89 15.64 -1.29
#